data_4a41502ef6c3f3d320dbf95d879a095b
#
_entry.id   4a41502ef6c3f3d320dbf95d879a095b
#
_cell.length_a   1.000
_cell.length_b   1.000
_cell.length_c   1.000
_cell.angle_alpha   90.00
_cell.angle_beta   90.00
_cell.angle_gamma   90.00
#
_symmetry.space_group_name_H-M   'P 1'
#
loop_
_entity.id
_entity.type
_entity.pdbx_description
1 polymer ?
#
loop_
_entity_poly.entity_id
_entity_poly.type
_entity_poly.pdbx_seq_one_letter_code
_entity_poly.pdbx_strand_id
1 'polypeptide(L)'
;MTDHEGPFFSIIVASFNAGDRLKKTLQNILQQTCGDYEIIIKDGLSGDGSLRELPDDPRIRLFSRRDGGIYDGMNQALPEAHGKYVYFLNCGDYLYRENVLEEIKAAAEAQEASAECGNADGGAHKKPQLYVFYGSIYERLTGQTVAANPVMDDFACYRNLPCHQACFYSIGLFRSRGFDTDLKVRADYEHFLYCRYRAGAELICLPLTVADYEGGGYSETAENRKISAAEHRMVTALYMPAAERLLFRTYMLLTLQPLREKLARGKHTAALYDRIKNGIYGKR
;
A
#
# COMPACT_ATOMS: atom_id res chain seq x y z
N MET A 1 6.20 -24.52 12.12
CA MET A 1 6.85 -23.77 11.01
C MET A 1 6.35 -24.37 9.72
N THR A 2 5.48 -23.70 8.99
CA THR A 2 5.23 -24.08 7.59
C THR A 2 6.43 -23.56 6.82
N ASP A 3 7.32 -24.47 6.40
CA ASP A 3 8.47 -24.15 5.54
C ASP A 3 7.92 -23.48 4.27
N HIS A 4 8.05 -22.16 4.21
CA HIS A 4 7.77 -21.41 3.01
C HIS A 4 9.01 -21.53 2.12
N GLU A 5 8.92 -22.32 1.05
CA GLU A 5 10.04 -22.58 0.14
C GLU A 5 10.38 -21.42 -0.80
N GLY A 6 9.64 -20.30 -0.74
CA GLY A 6 9.82 -19.12 -1.58
C GLY A 6 10.59 -17.99 -0.90
N PRO A 7 10.85 -16.87 -1.61
CA PRO A 7 11.43 -15.67 -1.02
C PRO A 7 10.50 -15.06 0.03
N PHE A 8 11.06 -14.22 0.91
CA PHE A 8 10.23 -13.55 1.92
C PHE A 8 9.26 -12.54 1.29
N PHE A 9 9.73 -11.78 0.29
CA PHE A 9 8.90 -10.80 -0.40
C PHE A 9 8.75 -11.10 -1.89
N SER A 10 7.54 -10.91 -2.44
CA SER A 10 7.31 -10.68 -3.86
C SER A 10 7.00 -9.20 -4.08
N ILE A 11 7.88 -8.51 -4.79
CA ILE A 11 7.73 -7.09 -5.12
C ILE A 11 7.14 -7.01 -6.52
N ILE A 12 5.88 -6.58 -6.62
CA ILE A 12 5.18 -6.42 -7.90
C ILE A 12 5.34 -4.98 -8.37
N VAL A 13 5.92 -4.81 -9.55
CA VAL A 13 6.11 -3.51 -10.22
C VAL A 13 5.22 -3.46 -11.45
N ALA A 14 4.10 -2.73 -11.36
CA ALA A 14 3.23 -2.48 -12.50
C ALA A 14 3.82 -1.38 -13.40
N SER A 15 3.95 -1.66 -14.70
CA SER A 15 4.57 -0.78 -15.68
C SER A 15 3.72 -0.63 -16.93
N PHE A 16 3.56 0.61 -17.41
CA PHE A 16 3.03 0.93 -18.72
C PHE A 16 3.61 2.25 -19.22
N ASN A 17 4.41 2.21 -20.29
CA ASN A 17 5.09 3.37 -20.86
C ASN A 17 5.81 4.21 -19.80
N ALA A 18 6.58 3.54 -18.93
CA ALA A 18 7.15 4.15 -17.74
C ALA A 18 8.47 4.92 -18.02
N GLY A 19 9.06 4.76 -19.22
CA GLY A 19 10.35 5.35 -19.54
C GLY A 19 11.44 4.96 -18.53
N ASP A 20 12.29 5.91 -18.17
CA ASP A 20 13.38 5.72 -17.20
C ASP A 20 12.89 5.43 -15.76
N ARG A 21 11.62 5.66 -15.46
CA ARG A 21 11.09 5.43 -14.10
C ARG A 21 11.16 3.96 -13.72
N LEU A 22 10.87 3.04 -14.66
CA LEU A 22 10.99 1.60 -14.39
C LEU A 22 12.42 1.25 -13.95
N LYS A 23 13.43 1.64 -14.73
CA LYS A 23 14.84 1.37 -14.42
C LYS A 23 15.22 1.91 -13.04
N LYS A 24 14.84 3.15 -12.72
CA LYS A 24 15.15 3.79 -11.44
C LYS A 24 14.47 3.09 -10.26
N THR A 25 13.21 2.67 -10.42
CA THR A 25 12.49 1.90 -9.39
C THR A 25 13.19 0.56 -9.14
N LEU A 26 13.57 -0.16 -10.19
CA LEU A 26 14.29 -1.42 -10.06
C LEU A 26 15.65 -1.24 -9.38
N GLN A 27 16.42 -0.22 -9.76
CA GLN A 27 17.71 0.10 -9.13
C GLN A 27 17.55 0.38 -7.64
N ASN A 28 16.50 1.11 -7.22
CA ASN A 28 16.23 1.36 -5.81
C ASN A 28 15.89 0.07 -5.05
N ILE A 29 15.10 -0.83 -5.65
CA ILE A 29 14.80 -2.13 -5.02
C ILE A 29 16.08 -2.97 -4.88
N LEU A 30 16.94 -3.00 -5.90
CA LEU A 30 18.17 -3.78 -5.90
C LEU A 30 19.22 -3.25 -4.90
N GLN A 31 19.10 -2.02 -4.41
CA GLN A 31 19.95 -1.44 -3.37
C GLN A 31 19.52 -1.83 -1.94
N GLN A 32 18.42 -2.56 -1.78
CA GLN A 32 17.99 -2.99 -0.44
C GLN A 32 18.99 -3.96 0.19
N THR A 33 19.25 -3.76 1.51
CA THR A 33 20.16 -4.61 2.29
C THR A 33 19.64 -6.03 2.48
N CYS A 34 18.33 -6.21 2.57
CA CYS A 34 17.69 -7.51 2.54
C CYS A 34 17.63 -8.03 1.11
N GLY A 35 18.22 -9.19 0.84
CA GLY A 35 18.21 -9.84 -0.48
C GLY A 35 17.12 -10.90 -0.66
N ASP A 36 16.28 -11.14 0.34
CA ASP A 36 15.29 -12.23 0.37
C ASP A 36 13.97 -11.80 -0.29
N TYR A 37 14.04 -11.52 -1.59
CA TYR A 37 12.90 -11.09 -2.40
C TYR A 37 13.04 -11.51 -3.87
N GLU A 38 11.91 -11.53 -4.57
CA GLU A 38 11.80 -11.54 -6.01
C GLU A 38 11.13 -10.25 -6.50
N ILE A 39 11.39 -9.87 -7.75
CA ILE A 39 10.77 -8.73 -8.42
C ILE A 39 9.97 -9.24 -9.60
N ILE A 40 8.69 -8.93 -9.64
CA ILE A 40 7.77 -9.31 -10.72
C ILE A 40 7.37 -8.02 -11.45
N ILE A 41 7.95 -7.82 -12.63
CA ILE A 41 7.55 -6.71 -13.49
C ILE A 41 6.35 -7.16 -14.31
N LYS A 42 5.21 -6.52 -14.11
CA LYS A 42 4.04 -6.68 -14.96
C LYS A 42 3.93 -5.49 -15.90
N ASP A 43 4.24 -5.71 -17.15
CA ASP A 43 4.17 -4.69 -18.18
C ASP A 43 2.88 -4.79 -19.02
N GLY A 44 2.26 -3.64 -19.27
CA GLY A 44 1.01 -3.49 -20.01
C GLY A 44 1.17 -3.45 -21.54
N LEU A 45 2.22 -4.02 -22.11
CA LEU A 45 2.66 -3.91 -23.51
C LEU A 45 3.20 -2.51 -23.83
N SER A 46 4.19 -2.06 -23.08
CA SER A 46 4.87 -0.78 -23.30
C SER A 46 5.54 -0.70 -24.68
N GLY A 47 5.38 0.43 -25.35
CA GLY A 47 5.97 0.72 -26.65
C GLY A 47 7.09 1.79 -26.61
N ASP A 48 7.36 2.35 -25.45
CA ASP A 48 8.26 3.48 -25.24
C ASP A 48 9.76 3.10 -25.08
N GLY A 49 10.06 1.81 -25.11
CA GLY A 49 11.43 1.30 -24.94
C GLY A 49 11.85 1.12 -23.49
N SER A 50 10.99 1.36 -22.49
CA SER A 50 11.30 1.20 -21.06
C SER A 50 11.79 -0.19 -20.66
N LEU A 51 11.46 -1.22 -21.47
CA LEU A 51 11.89 -2.60 -21.22
C LEU A 51 13.28 -2.94 -21.78
N ARG A 52 13.95 -2.04 -22.52
CA ARG A 52 15.21 -2.36 -23.21
C ARG A 52 16.42 -2.41 -22.27
N GLU A 53 16.37 -1.70 -21.16
CA GLU A 53 17.48 -1.53 -20.25
C GLU A 53 17.14 -2.03 -18.84
N LEU A 54 16.51 -3.19 -18.75
CA LEU A 54 16.25 -3.83 -17.45
C LEU A 54 17.58 -4.30 -16.84
N PRO A 55 17.77 -4.19 -15.52
CA PRO A 55 18.91 -4.78 -14.84
C PRO A 55 18.98 -6.28 -15.07
N ASP A 56 20.19 -6.80 -15.31
CA ASP A 56 20.44 -8.26 -15.39
C ASP A 56 20.61 -8.82 -13.96
N ASP A 57 19.50 -9.20 -13.35
CA ASP A 57 19.47 -9.77 -12.00
C ASP A 57 18.49 -10.96 -11.97
N PRO A 58 18.90 -12.14 -11.46
CA PRO A 58 18.10 -13.36 -11.49
C PRO A 58 16.82 -13.28 -10.65
N ARG A 59 16.70 -12.29 -9.76
CA ARG A 59 15.48 -12.03 -8.98
C ARG A 59 14.39 -11.35 -9.79
N ILE A 60 14.70 -10.80 -10.97
CA ILE A 60 13.76 -10.06 -11.82
C ILE A 60 13.10 -11.01 -12.81
N ARG A 61 11.77 -11.02 -12.80
CA ARG A 61 10.96 -11.70 -13.81
C ARG A 61 10.03 -10.71 -14.49
N LEU A 62 9.98 -10.73 -15.82
CA LEU A 62 9.17 -9.84 -16.64
C LEU A 62 8.00 -10.61 -17.27
N PHE A 63 6.80 -10.10 -17.07
CA PHE A 63 5.57 -10.55 -17.72
C PHE A 63 4.94 -9.39 -18.50
N SER A 64 5.07 -9.40 -19.82
CA SER A 64 4.49 -8.39 -20.70
C SER A 64 3.21 -8.92 -21.32
N ARG A 65 2.06 -8.36 -20.91
CA ARG A 65 0.74 -8.75 -21.36
C ARG A 65 -0.23 -7.59 -21.22
N ARG A 66 -1.14 -7.44 -22.20
CA ARG A 66 -2.20 -6.42 -22.12
C ARG A 66 -3.02 -6.57 -20.85
N ASP A 67 -3.35 -5.45 -20.26
CA ASP A 67 -4.25 -5.35 -19.11
C ASP A 67 -5.31 -4.26 -19.30
N GLY A 68 -6.32 -4.28 -18.44
CA GLY A 68 -7.42 -3.31 -18.39
C GLY A 68 -7.14 -2.10 -17.51
N GLY A 69 -5.92 -1.97 -16.97
CA GLY A 69 -5.50 -0.91 -16.05
C GLY A 69 -4.64 -1.45 -14.93
N ILE A 70 -4.21 -0.55 -14.04
CA ILE A 70 -3.20 -0.85 -13.01
C ILE A 70 -3.58 -2.03 -12.11
N TYR A 71 -4.82 -2.11 -11.64
CA TYR A 71 -5.27 -3.18 -10.76
C TYR A 71 -5.40 -4.53 -11.46
N ASP A 72 -5.82 -4.52 -12.74
CA ASP A 72 -5.81 -5.74 -13.55
C ASP A 72 -4.38 -6.21 -13.82
N GLY A 73 -3.45 -5.28 -14.08
CA GLY A 73 -2.03 -5.58 -14.18
C GLY A 73 -1.48 -6.22 -12.90
N MET A 74 -1.77 -5.64 -11.74
CA MET A 74 -1.39 -6.21 -10.44
C MET A 74 -1.99 -7.60 -10.23
N ASN A 75 -3.27 -7.79 -10.56
CA ASN A 75 -3.94 -9.09 -10.46
C ASN A 75 -3.31 -10.16 -11.36
N GLN A 76 -2.86 -9.77 -12.57
CA GLN A 76 -2.17 -10.67 -13.48
C GLN A 76 -0.79 -11.10 -12.98
N ALA A 77 -0.14 -10.29 -12.12
CA ALA A 77 1.15 -10.61 -11.50
C ALA A 77 1.04 -11.51 -10.26
N LEU A 78 -0.08 -11.46 -9.53
CA LEU A 78 -0.28 -12.20 -8.29
C LEU A 78 -0.06 -13.71 -8.38
N PRO A 79 -0.50 -14.43 -9.45
CA PRO A 79 -0.23 -15.86 -9.60
C PRO A 79 1.26 -16.22 -9.69
N GLU A 80 2.08 -15.25 -10.09
CA GLU A 80 3.53 -15.40 -10.22
C GLU A 80 4.29 -15.09 -8.91
N ALA A 81 3.58 -14.63 -7.88
CA ALA A 81 4.17 -14.27 -6.60
C ALA A 81 4.36 -15.52 -5.73
N HIS A 82 5.62 -15.81 -5.39
CA HIS A 82 6.01 -16.93 -4.53
C HIS A 82 6.42 -16.50 -3.12
N GLY A 83 6.49 -15.20 -2.88
CA GLY A 83 6.86 -14.63 -1.59
C GLY A 83 5.79 -14.86 -0.51
N LYS A 84 6.25 -14.90 0.74
CA LYS A 84 5.36 -14.94 1.91
C LYS A 84 4.52 -13.68 2.03
N TYR A 85 5.12 -12.54 1.70
CA TYR A 85 4.47 -11.23 1.64
C TYR A 85 4.55 -10.64 0.24
N VAL A 86 3.47 -10.01 -0.20
CA VAL A 86 3.44 -9.25 -1.44
C VAL A 86 3.46 -7.75 -1.16
N TYR A 87 4.24 -7.05 -1.96
CA TYR A 87 4.39 -5.60 -1.93
C TYR A 87 4.23 -5.03 -3.34
N PHE A 88 3.46 -3.96 -3.47
CA PHE A 88 3.20 -3.32 -4.76
C PHE A 88 3.91 -1.96 -4.80
N LEU A 89 4.80 -1.79 -5.76
CA LEU A 89 5.54 -0.54 -5.96
C LEU A 89 5.35 -0.06 -7.39
N ASN A 90 4.78 1.12 -7.57
CA ASN A 90 4.57 1.69 -8.89
C ASN A 90 5.86 2.28 -9.46
N CYS A 91 5.98 2.30 -10.80
CA CYS A 91 7.11 2.94 -11.46
C CYS A 91 7.17 4.44 -11.13
N GLY A 92 8.32 4.88 -10.62
CA GLY A 92 8.57 6.24 -10.14
C GLY A 92 8.53 6.39 -8.63
N ASP A 93 7.93 5.43 -7.91
CA ASP A 93 8.02 5.35 -6.46
C ASP A 93 9.23 4.50 -6.05
N TYR A 94 9.73 4.72 -4.83
CA TYR A 94 10.92 4.06 -4.30
C TYR A 94 10.69 3.59 -2.86
N LEU A 95 11.42 2.59 -2.44
CA LEU A 95 11.62 2.32 -1.01
C LEU A 95 12.44 3.47 -0.42
N TYR A 96 12.00 4.00 0.72
CA TYR A 96 12.51 5.25 1.27
C TYR A 96 14.00 5.20 1.68
N ARG A 97 14.46 4.03 2.15
CA ARG A 97 15.85 3.77 2.55
C ARG A 97 16.25 2.35 2.13
N GLU A 98 17.57 2.10 2.14
CA GLU A 98 18.11 0.81 1.72
C GLU A 98 17.80 -0.35 2.67
N ASN A 99 17.41 -0.08 3.91
CA ASN A 99 17.10 -1.09 4.94
C ASN A 99 15.60 -1.30 5.20
N VAL A 100 14.70 -0.76 4.36
CA VAL A 100 13.25 -0.87 4.58
C VAL A 100 12.80 -2.34 4.59
N LEU A 101 13.22 -3.14 3.62
CA LEU A 101 12.83 -4.55 3.54
C LEU A 101 13.36 -5.35 4.74
N GLU A 102 14.56 -5.05 5.22
CA GLU A 102 15.15 -5.68 6.41
C GLU A 102 14.33 -5.37 7.67
N GLU A 103 13.96 -4.10 7.88
CA GLU A 103 13.14 -3.68 9.02
C GLU A 103 11.74 -4.30 8.98
N ILE A 104 11.10 -4.38 7.80
CA ILE A 104 9.79 -5.03 7.63
C ILE A 104 9.91 -6.54 7.91
N LYS A 105 10.95 -7.21 7.39
CA LYS A 105 11.18 -8.63 7.61
C LYS A 105 11.33 -8.95 9.09
N ALA A 106 12.20 -8.21 9.78
CA ALA A 106 12.44 -8.39 11.21
C ALA A 106 11.15 -8.19 12.04
N ALA A 107 10.34 -7.18 11.71
CA ALA A 107 9.06 -6.94 12.38
C ALA A 107 8.05 -8.06 12.12
N ALA A 108 7.98 -8.57 10.89
CA ALA A 108 7.08 -9.66 10.53
C ALA A 108 7.46 -10.96 11.24
N GLU A 109 8.75 -11.32 11.25
CA GLU A 109 9.25 -12.52 11.95
C GLU A 109 9.01 -12.44 13.48
N ALA A 110 9.21 -11.27 14.08
CA ALA A 110 8.94 -11.05 15.51
C ALA A 110 7.44 -11.20 15.84
N GLN A 111 6.56 -10.69 14.98
CA GLN A 111 5.10 -10.79 15.16
C GLN A 111 4.62 -12.24 15.03
N GLU A 112 5.12 -12.95 14.05
CA GLU A 112 4.79 -14.36 13.82
C GLU A 112 5.24 -15.23 14.99
N ALA A 113 6.48 -15.05 15.46
CA ALA A 113 7.01 -15.78 16.63
C ALA A 113 6.17 -15.52 17.89
N SER A 114 5.72 -14.28 18.09
CA SER A 114 4.84 -13.94 19.21
C SER A 114 3.48 -14.62 19.12
N ALA A 115 2.91 -14.72 17.92
CA ALA A 115 1.64 -15.39 17.68
C ALA A 115 1.74 -16.93 17.88
N GLU A 116 2.85 -17.54 17.50
CA GLU A 116 3.12 -18.97 17.73
C GLU A 116 3.24 -19.28 19.24
N CYS A 117 3.95 -18.43 19.99
CA CYS A 117 4.14 -18.59 21.44
C CYS A 117 2.81 -18.46 22.21
N GLY A 118 1.92 -17.56 21.80
CA GLY A 118 0.59 -17.40 22.41
C GLY A 118 -0.40 -18.53 22.10
N ASN A 119 -0.12 -19.38 21.12
CA ASN A 119 -0.95 -20.50 20.68
C ASN A 119 -0.52 -21.87 21.23
N ALA A 120 0.42 -21.94 22.18
CA ALA A 120 0.95 -23.20 22.75
C ALA A 120 -0.08 -24.02 23.53
N ASP A 121 -1.25 -23.46 23.85
CA ASP A 121 -2.39 -24.20 24.46
C ASP A 121 -3.26 -24.84 23.38
N GLY A 122 -2.87 -26.02 22.98
CA GLY A 122 -3.48 -27.13 22.28
C GLY A 122 -4.94 -27.01 21.77
N GLY A 123 -5.17 -26.32 20.65
CA GLY A 123 -6.43 -26.35 19.91
C GLY A 123 -6.22 -26.62 18.43
N ALA A 124 -6.84 -27.69 17.91
CA ALA A 124 -6.74 -28.17 16.55
C ALA A 124 -6.93 -27.09 15.47
N HIS A 125 -6.06 -27.07 14.45
CA HIS A 125 -6.21 -26.42 13.13
C HIS A 125 -6.71 -24.98 13.12
N LYS A 126 -6.03 -24.07 13.81
CA LYS A 126 -6.27 -22.63 13.62
C LYS A 126 -5.73 -22.22 12.25
N LYS A 127 -6.53 -21.51 11.45
CA LYS A 127 -6.06 -20.94 10.18
C LYS A 127 -4.82 -20.06 10.46
N PRO A 128 -3.82 -20.06 9.58
CA PRO A 128 -2.65 -19.21 9.75
C PRO A 128 -3.12 -17.75 9.87
N GLN A 129 -2.54 -17.03 10.83
CA GLN A 129 -2.80 -15.61 11.01
C GLN A 129 -2.26 -14.85 9.79
N LEU A 130 -3.06 -13.97 9.22
CA LEU A 130 -2.68 -13.13 8.08
C LEU A 130 -2.44 -11.69 8.56
N TYR A 131 -1.45 -11.05 7.99
CA TYR A 131 -1.00 -9.72 8.41
C TYR A 131 -0.99 -8.73 7.26
N VAL A 132 -1.22 -7.46 7.60
CA VAL A 132 -0.88 -6.32 6.76
C VAL A 132 0.05 -5.42 7.58
N PHE A 133 1.34 -5.40 7.24
CA PHE A 133 2.30 -4.44 7.80
C PHE A 133 2.25 -3.17 7.00
N TYR A 134 2.22 -2.02 7.66
CA TYR A 134 2.18 -0.74 6.99
C TYR A 134 2.93 0.34 7.76
N GLY A 135 3.34 1.38 7.04
CA GLY A 135 4.04 2.51 7.62
C GLY A 135 3.72 3.83 6.95
N SER A 136 4.54 4.82 7.21
CA SER A 136 4.44 6.16 6.65
C SER A 136 5.02 6.22 5.23
N ILE A 137 4.70 7.29 4.49
CA ILE A 137 5.36 7.63 3.24
C ILE A 137 6.01 9.01 3.31
N TYR A 138 7.06 9.21 2.54
CA TYR A 138 7.56 10.53 2.18
C TYR A 138 6.98 10.92 0.82
N GLU A 139 6.29 12.04 0.75
CA GLU A 139 5.70 12.55 -0.49
C GLU A 139 6.62 13.60 -1.12
N ARG A 140 7.23 13.27 -2.26
CA ARG A 140 8.18 14.18 -2.95
C ARG A 140 7.56 15.48 -3.42
N LEU A 141 6.30 15.44 -3.85
CA LEU A 141 5.60 16.62 -4.35
C LEU A 141 5.47 17.73 -3.28
N THR A 142 5.22 17.34 -2.04
CA THR A 142 5.08 18.27 -0.91
C THR A 142 6.33 18.38 -0.06
N GLY A 143 7.29 17.45 -0.19
CA GLY A 143 8.48 17.36 0.64
C GLY A 143 8.19 16.94 2.08
N GLN A 144 7.06 16.27 2.33
CA GLN A 144 6.59 15.96 3.68
C GLN A 144 6.45 14.46 3.93
N THR A 145 6.65 14.05 5.18
CA THR A 145 6.27 12.71 5.62
C THR A 145 4.79 12.69 5.98
N VAL A 146 4.04 11.86 5.29
CA VAL A 146 2.65 11.55 5.61
C VAL A 146 2.64 10.37 6.57
N ALA A 147 2.44 10.67 7.85
CA ALA A 147 2.44 9.66 8.90
C ALA A 147 1.27 8.69 8.74
N ALA A 148 1.57 7.39 8.86
CA ALA A 148 0.55 6.36 8.97
C ALA A 148 -0.23 6.51 10.30
N ASN A 149 -1.52 6.16 10.27
CA ASN A 149 -2.29 6.10 11.51
C ASN A 149 -1.89 4.81 12.27
N PRO A 150 -1.41 4.94 13.54
CA PRO A 150 -0.97 3.77 14.30
C PRO A 150 -2.11 2.80 14.65
N VAL A 151 -3.36 3.28 14.66
CA VAL A 151 -4.54 2.46 14.96
C VAL A 151 -5.55 2.60 13.83
N MET A 152 -5.79 1.50 13.11
CA MET A 152 -6.78 1.44 12.04
C MET A 152 -8.13 1.00 12.61
N ASP A 153 -8.76 1.89 13.42
CA ASP A 153 -10.16 1.74 13.84
C ASP A 153 -11.14 2.01 12.69
N ASP A 154 -12.45 1.88 12.93
CA ASP A 154 -13.46 2.03 11.91
C ASP A 154 -13.53 3.48 11.35
N PHE A 155 -13.26 4.48 12.20
CA PHE A 155 -13.17 5.85 11.73
C PHE A 155 -11.93 6.11 10.88
N ALA A 156 -10.78 5.55 11.25
CA ALA A 156 -9.57 5.63 10.44
C ALA A 156 -9.77 4.96 9.08
N CYS A 157 -10.37 3.76 9.08
CA CYS A 157 -10.73 3.04 7.86
C CYS A 157 -11.69 3.83 6.97
N TYR A 158 -12.69 4.50 7.56
CA TYR A 158 -13.59 5.37 6.81
C TYR A 158 -12.90 6.60 6.23
N ARG A 159 -12.00 7.22 6.99
CA ARG A 159 -11.38 8.50 6.64
C ARG A 159 -10.27 8.37 5.61
N ASN A 160 -9.29 7.56 5.89
CA ASN A 160 -8.10 7.39 5.05
C ASN A 160 -7.28 6.17 5.48
N LEU A 161 -6.89 5.36 4.52
CA LEU A 161 -6.01 4.22 4.73
C LEU A 161 -4.53 4.59 4.59
N PRO A 162 -3.61 3.73 5.05
CA PRO A 162 -2.21 3.83 4.69
C PRO A 162 -2.05 3.84 3.16
N CYS A 163 -1.05 4.56 2.68
CA CYS A 163 -0.75 4.55 1.26
C CYS A 163 -0.45 3.12 0.79
N HIS A 164 -0.98 2.76 -0.36
CA HIS A 164 -0.79 1.43 -0.93
C HIS A 164 0.69 1.04 -1.05
N GLN A 165 1.55 2.00 -1.44
CA GLN A 165 3.00 1.82 -1.52
C GLN A 165 3.70 1.71 -0.16
N ALA A 166 2.97 1.77 0.94
CA ALA A 166 3.51 1.56 2.28
C ALA A 166 2.96 0.30 2.96
N CYS A 167 2.31 -0.61 2.20
CA CYS A 167 1.64 -1.78 2.74
C CYS A 167 2.27 -3.09 2.22
N PHE A 168 2.60 -4.00 3.14
CA PHE A 168 3.04 -5.37 2.86
C PHE A 168 1.95 -6.33 3.31
N TYR A 169 1.48 -7.16 2.42
CA TYR A 169 0.34 -8.06 2.66
C TYR A 169 0.79 -9.51 2.73
N SER A 170 0.35 -10.29 3.70
CA SER A 170 0.45 -11.75 3.60
C SER A 170 -0.14 -12.23 2.28
N ILE A 171 0.58 -13.03 1.51
CA ILE A 171 0.14 -13.49 0.17
C ILE A 171 -1.21 -14.22 0.23
N GLY A 172 -1.52 -14.85 1.36
CA GLY A 172 -2.81 -15.51 1.60
C GLY A 172 -4.03 -14.58 1.48
N LEU A 173 -3.87 -13.27 1.65
CA LEU A 173 -4.93 -12.28 1.48
C LEU A 173 -5.36 -12.10 0.02
N PHE A 174 -4.48 -12.48 -0.93
CA PHE A 174 -4.75 -12.41 -2.36
C PHE A 174 -5.11 -13.76 -3.01
N ARG A 175 -4.94 -14.89 -2.28
CA ARG A 175 -5.21 -16.22 -2.84
C ARG A 175 -6.70 -16.46 -3.15
N SER A 176 -7.60 -15.85 -2.40
CA SER A 176 -9.05 -16.00 -2.58
C SER A 176 -9.64 -15.00 -3.56
N ARG A 177 -9.01 -13.83 -3.69
CA ARG A 177 -9.41 -12.76 -4.60
C ARG A 177 -8.28 -11.74 -4.76
N GLY A 178 -8.17 -11.15 -5.95
CA GLY A 178 -7.33 -9.98 -6.20
C GLY A 178 -8.06 -8.67 -5.89
N PHE A 179 -7.56 -7.59 -6.48
CA PHE A 179 -8.22 -6.29 -6.50
C PHE A 179 -9.51 -6.36 -7.34
N ASP A 180 -10.52 -5.63 -6.91
CA ASP A 180 -11.75 -5.46 -7.68
C ASP A 180 -11.52 -4.50 -8.86
N THR A 181 -11.48 -5.03 -10.07
CA THR A 181 -11.19 -4.28 -11.30
C THR A 181 -12.34 -3.41 -11.79
N ASP A 182 -13.54 -3.55 -11.23
CA ASP A 182 -14.65 -2.63 -11.46
C ASP A 182 -14.41 -1.25 -10.81
N LEU A 183 -13.52 -1.22 -9.82
CA LEU A 183 -13.05 0.01 -9.17
C LEU A 183 -11.83 0.58 -9.91
N LYS A 184 -11.95 1.79 -10.41
CA LYS A 184 -10.88 2.44 -11.19
C LYS A 184 -9.78 3.07 -10.32
N VAL A 185 -10.16 3.55 -9.12
CA VAL A 185 -9.28 4.36 -8.27
C VAL A 185 -9.12 3.79 -6.86
N ARG A 186 -10.11 3.06 -6.35
CA ARG A 186 -10.19 2.63 -4.94
C ARG A 186 -10.17 1.11 -4.75
N ALA A 187 -9.63 0.34 -5.69
CA ALA A 187 -9.55 -1.10 -5.52
C ALA A 187 -8.56 -1.52 -4.40
N ASP A 188 -7.48 -0.78 -4.21
CA ASP A 188 -6.56 -0.93 -3.09
C ASP A 188 -7.23 -0.60 -1.74
N TYR A 189 -8.04 0.47 -1.71
CA TYR A 189 -8.84 0.84 -0.55
C TYR A 189 -9.84 -0.27 -0.20
N GLU A 190 -10.56 -0.77 -1.20
CA GLU A 190 -11.52 -1.86 -1.03
C GLU A 190 -10.85 -3.13 -0.51
N HIS A 191 -9.72 -3.51 -1.10
CA HIS A 191 -8.99 -4.71 -0.70
C HIS A 191 -8.45 -4.60 0.74
N PHE A 192 -7.98 -3.44 1.16
CA PHE A 192 -7.57 -3.21 2.55
C PHE A 192 -8.73 -3.41 3.54
N LEU A 193 -9.93 -2.89 3.21
CA LEU A 193 -11.13 -3.11 4.03
C LEU A 193 -11.54 -4.59 4.03
N TYR A 194 -11.44 -5.28 2.90
CA TYR A 194 -11.62 -6.72 2.82
C TYR A 194 -10.66 -7.46 3.77
N CYS A 195 -9.38 -7.12 3.76
CA CYS A 195 -8.38 -7.72 4.64
C CYS A 195 -8.79 -7.58 6.12
N ARG A 196 -9.24 -6.40 6.53
CA ARG A 196 -9.68 -6.13 7.91
C ARG A 196 -11.01 -6.82 8.25
N TYR A 197 -12.05 -6.57 7.46
CA TYR A 197 -13.43 -6.90 7.87
C TYR A 197 -13.90 -8.29 7.46
N ARG A 198 -13.26 -8.91 6.47
CA ARG A 198 -13.66 -10.21 5.94
C ARG A 198 -12.60 -11.29 6.09
N ALA A 199 -11.35 -10.96 5.80
CA ALA A 199 -10.26 -11.92 5.94
C ALA A 199 -9.74 -12.03 7.38
N GLY A 200 -10.04 -11.06 8.26
CA GLY A 200 -9.59 -11.05 9.65
C GLY A 200 -8.08 -10.86 9.79
N ALA A 201 -7.48 -10.12 8.86
CA ALA A 201 -6.07 -9.80 8.94
C ALA A 201 -5.76 -8.87 10.11
N GLU A 202 -4.63 -9.12 10.76
CA GLU A 202 -4.07 -8.21 11.74
C GLU A 202 -3.32 -7.07 11.04
N LEU A 203 -3.65 -5.83 11.41
CA LEU A 203 -3.11 -4.62 10.82
C LEU A 203 -2.05 -4.05 11.75
N ILE A 204 -0.79 -4.05 11.32
CA ILE A 204 0.36 -3.68 12.15
C ILE A 204 1.04 -2.44 11.58
N CYS A 205 0.93 -1.35 12.34
CA CYS A 205 1.63 -0.11 12.02
C CYS A 205 3.07 -0.17 12.52
N LEU A 206 4.01 0.06 11.62
CA LEU A 206 5.41 0.16 11.96
C LEU A 206 5.84 1.63 12.03
N PRO A 207 6.70 2.02 12.99
CA PRO A 207 7.21 3.39 13.12
C PRO A 207 8.28 3.67 12.05
N LEU A 208 7.97 3.41 10.80
CA LEU A 208 8.87 3.37 9.66
C LEU A 208 8.29 4.19 8.50
N THR A 209 9.13 4.97 7.82
CA THR A 209 8.80 5.51 6.50
C THR A 209 9.20 4.45 5.47
N VAL A 210 8.18 3.88 4.80
CA VAL A 210 8.34 2.75 3.88
C VAL A 210 8.69 3.23 2.47
N ALA A 211 7.89 4.14 1.93
CA ALA A 211 8.00 4.54 0.54
C ALA A 211 8.30 6.03 0.38
N ASP A 212 9.07 6.32 -0.64
CA ASP A 212 9.26 7.63 -1.24
C ASP A 212 8.31 7.73 -2.44
N TYR A 213 7.16 8.37 -2.22
CA TYR A 213 6.06 8.48 -3.15
C TYR A 213 6.19 9.71 -4.04
N GLU A 214 6.07 9.55 -5.37
CA GLU A 214 6.24 10.65 -6.32
C GLU A 214 5.19 11.76 -6.11
N GLY A 215 3.95 11.40 -5.80
CA GLY A 215 2.82 12.32 -5.73
C GLY A 215 2.24 12.65 -7.12
N GLY A 216 1.04 13.24 -7.15
CA GLY A 216 0.41 13.68 -8.41
C GLY A 216 -0.01 12.57 -9.36
N GLY A 217 -0.07 11.32 -8.88
CA GLY A 217 -0.36 10.15 -9.69
C GLY A 217 -1.81 10.06 -10.21
N TYR A 218 -2.15 8.90 -10.77
CA TYR A 218 -3.42 8.60 -11.42
C TYR A 218 -4.66 8.98 -10.59
N SER A 219 -4.66 8.68 -9.30
CA SER A 219 -5.78 8.95 -8.38
C SER A 219 -6.04 10.44 -8.14
N GLU A 220 -5.06 11.30 -8.41
CA GLU A 220 -5.11 12.73 -8.04
C GLU A 220 -5.61 13.65 -9.15
N THR A 221 -5.86 13.15 -10.36
CA THR A 221 -6.46 13.95 -11.44
C THR A 221 -7.86 14.44 -11.06
N ALA A 222 -8.29 15.56 -11.61
CA ALA A 222 -9.60 16.14 -11.28
C ALA A 222 -10.78 15.19 -11.59
N GLU A 223 -10.66 14.39 -12.65
CA GLU A 223 -11.64 13.38 -13.04
C GLU A 223 -11.65 12.22 -12.05
N ASN A 224 -10.48 11.66 -11.75
CA ASN A 224 -10.35 10.51 -10.87
C ASN A 224 -10.71 10.84 -9.42
N ARG A 225 -10.57 12.07 -8.97
CA ARG A 225 -11.08 12.52 -7.66
C ARG A 225 -12.61 12.40 -7.54
N LYS A 226 -13.37 12.66 -8.63
CA LYS A 226 -14.83 12.47 -8.63
C LYS A 226 -15.19 10.98 -8.57
N ILE A 227 -14.50 10.15 -9.37
CA ILE A 227 -14.64 8.70 -9.35
C ILE A 227 -14.29 8.16 -7.96
N SER A 228 -13.14 8.55 -7.41
CA SER A 228 -12.68 8.19 -6.07
C SER A 228 -13.71 8.50 -4.98
N ALA A 229 -14.37 9.67 -5.04
CA ALA A 229 -15.40 10.02 -4.08
C ALA A 229 -16.68 9.19 -4.22
N ALA A 230 -17.03 8.75 -5.43
CA ALA A 230 -18.16 7.85 -5.67
C ALA A 230 -17.84 6.42 -5.18
N GLU A 231 -16.67 5.90 -5.56
CA GLU A 231 -16.18 4.59 -5.15
C GLU A 231 -16.02 4.50 -3.62
N HIS A 232 -15.51 5.55 -2.97
CA HIS A 232 -15.42 5.60 -1.50
C HIS A 232 -16.79 5.39 -0.83
N ARG A 233 -17.84 6.05 -1.34
CA ARG A 233 -19.21 5.87 -0.79
C ARG A 233 -19.72 4.46 -1.00
N MET A 234 -19.46 3.88 -2.18
CA MET A 234 -19.86 2.53 -2.53
C MET A 234 -19.12 1.50 -1.67
N VAL A 235 -17.80 1.59 -1.62
CA VAL A 235 -16.96 0.68 -0.86
C VAL A 235 -17.27 0.73 0.64
N THR A 236 -17.35 1.92 1.23
CA THR A 236 -17.70 2.03 2.66
C THR A 236 -19.08 1.47 2.96
N ALA A 237 -20.02 1.49 2.01
CA ALA A 237 -21.34 0.89 2.18
C ALA A 237 -21.33 -0.65 2.21
N LEU A 238 -20.29 -1.30 1.63
CA LEU A 238 -20.13 -2.75 1.67
C LEU A 238 -19.62 -3.27 3.03
N TYR A 239 -18.87 -2.42 3.76
CA TYR A 239 -18.15 -2.83 4.96
C TYR A 239 -18.65 -2.20 6.26
N MET A 240 -19.34 -1.06 6.17
CA MET A 240 -19.72 -0.26 7.34
C MET A 240 -21.23 0.00 7.41
N PRO A 241 -21.86 -0.11 8.59
CA PRO A 241 -23.27 0.23 8.80
C PRO A 241 -23.59 1.68 8.39
N ALA A 242 -24.80 1.92 7.91
CA ALA A 242 -25.23 3.25 7.48
C ALA A 242 -25.16 4.30 8.60
N ALA A 243 -25.47 3.91 9.84
CA ALA A 243 -25.42 4.79 11.01
C ALA A 243 -23.99 5.27 11.30
N GLU A 244 -23.01 4.37 11.25
CA GLU A 244 -21.60 4.71 11.46
C GLU A 244 -21.07 5.63 10.37
N ARG A 245 -21.38 5.34 9.11
CA ARG A 245 -21.00 6.20 7.98
C ARG A 245 -21.57 7.60 8.10
N LEU A 246 -22.83 7.72 8.57
CA LEU A 246 -23.47 9.01 8.84
C LEU A 246 -22.76 9.74 9.99
N LEU A 247 -22.47 9.05 11.08
CA LEU A 247 -21.75 9.58 12.24
C LEU A 247 -20.35 10.10 11.82
N PHE A 248 -19.57 9.30 11.11
CA PHE A 248 -18.23 9.66 10.65
C PHE A 248 -18.26 10.85 9.69
N ARG A 249 -19.21 10.86 8.75
CA ARG A 249 -19.40 12.00 7.84
C ARG A 249 -19.74 13.28 8.61
N THR A 250 -20.63 13.19 9.58
CA THR A 250 -21.02 14.36 10.40
C THR A 250 -19.83 14.88 11.21
N TYR A 251 -19.06 13.95 11.82
CA TYR A 251 -17.85 14.31 12.56
C TYR A 251 -16.81 14.99 11.67
N MET A 252 -16.57 14.47 10.45
CA MET A 252 -15.66 15.10 9.49
C MET A 252 -16.11 16.52 9.09
N LEU A 253 -17.41 16.74 8.94
CA LEU A 253 -17.95 18.07 8.63
C LEU A 253 -17.79 19.04 9.82
N LEU A 254 -18.10 18.59 11.04
CA LEU A 254 -17.95 19.40 12.25
C LEU A 254 -16.50 19.77 12.55
N THR A 255 -15.55 18.88 12.25
CA THR A 255 -14.11 19.13 12.42
C THR A 255 -13.49 19.92 11.28
N LEU A 256 -14.30 20.43 10.33
CA LEU A 256 -13.86 21.20 9.15
C LEU A 256 -12.76 20.47 8.35
N GLN A 257 -12.75 19.14 8.38
CA GLN A 257 -11.71 18.34 7.71
C GLN A 257 -11.59 18.68 6.21
N PRO A 258 -12.66 18.82 5.43
CA PRO A 258 -12.55 19.18 4.01
C PRO A 258 -11.87 20.53 3.78
N LEU A 259 -12.08 21.50 4.68
CA LEU A 259 -11.42 22.80 4.63
C LEU A 259 -9.93 22.67 4.98
N ARG A 260 -9.62 21.88 6.01
CA ARG A 260 -8.22 21.60 6.43
C ARG A 260 -7.43 20.90 5.33
N GLU A 261 -8.01 19.91 4.65
CA GLU A 261 -7.38 19.24 3.52
C GLU A 261 -7.14 20.18 2.34
N LYS A 262 -8.11 21.06 2.04
CA LYS A 262 -7.94 22.08 0.99
C LYS A 262 -6.81 23.06 1.32
N LEU A 263 -6.68 23.46 2.58
CA LEU A 263 -5.59 24.34 3.04
C LEU A 263 -4.23 23.62 3.00
N ALA A 264 -4.17 22.35 3.40
CA ALA A 264 -2.94 21.57 3.38
C ALA A 264 -2.41 21.30 1.95
N ARG A 265 -3.30 21.20 0.96
CA ARG A 265 -2.93 20.92 -0.45
C ARG A 265 -2.69 22.19 -1.28
N GLY A 266 -3.02 23.37 -0.78
CA GLY A 266 -2.86 24.64 -1.50
C GLY A 266 -1.41 25.08 -1.53
N LYS A 267 -0.82 25.31 -2.74
CA LYS A 267 0.58 25.73 -2.92
C LYS A 267 1.01 26.93 -2.03
N HIS A 268 0.07 27.82 -1.69
CA HIS A 268 0.33 29.01 -0.88
C HIS A 268 -0.16 28.88 0.57
N THR A 269 -1.00 27.88 0.87
CA THR A 269 -1.62 27.71 2.18
C THR A 269 -1.03 26.53 2.98
N ALA A 270 -0.34 25.59 2.33
CA ALA A 270 0.25 24.44 2.98
C ALA A 270 1.24 24.83 4.08
N ALA A 271 2.18 25.74 3.79
CA ALA A 271 3.16 26.20 4.77
C ALA A 271 2.54 26.92 5.99
N LEU A 272 1.45 27.69 5.78
CA LEU A 272 0.71 28.32 6.85
C LEU A 272 -0.06 27.27 7.68
N TYR A 273 -0.69 26.31 7.00
CA TYR A 273 -1.38 25.20 7.66
C TYR A 273 -0.45 24.38 8.54
N ASP A 274 0.76 24.07 8.06
CA ASP A 274 1.76 23.33 8.83
C ASP A 274 2.28 24.09 10.03
N ARG A 275 2.49 25.41 9.91
CA ARG A 275 2.81 26.25 11.08
C ARG A 275 1.72 26.18 12.15
N ILE A 276 0.45 26.29 11.76
CA ILE A 276 -0.69 26.20 12.67
C ILE A 276 -0.78 24.81 13.29
N LYS A 277 -0.66 23.74 12.48
CA LYS A 277 -0.68 22.36 12.94
C LYS A 277 0.43 22.06 13.94
N ASN A 278 1.66 22.44 13.61
CA ASN A 278 2.82 22.24 14.50
C ASN A 278 2.74 23.07 15.77
N GLY A 279 2.15 24.27 15.72
CA GLY A 279 1.88 25.08 16.91
C GLY A 279 0.83 24.49 17.85
N ILE A 280 -0.15 23.75 17.31
CA ILE A 280 -1.23 23.13 18.09
C ILE A 280 -0.86 21.74 18.60
N TYR A 281 -0.19 20.93 17.75
CA TYR A 281 0.10 19.50 18.03
C TYR A 281 1.57 19.19 18.32
N GLY A 282 2.50 20.10 18.04
CA GLY A 282 3.96 19.92 18.23
C GLY A 282 4.45 20.05 19.68
N LYS A 283 3.54 20.12 20.65
CA LYS A 283 3.85 20.16 22.10
C LYS A 283 3.48 18.85 22.82
N ARG A 284 3.45 17.73 22.12
CA ARG A 284 3.30 16.41 22.77
C ARG A 284 4.47 15.52 22.45
#